data_971917ad9f60bd8051e39c95b8bdc5c7
#
_entry.id   971917ad9f60bd8051e39c95b8bdc5c7
#
_cell.length_a   1.000
_cell.length_b   1.000
_cell.length_c   1.000
_cell.angle_alpha   90.00
_cell.angle_beta   90.00
_cell.angle_gamma   90.00
#
_symmetry.space_group_name_H-M   'P 1'
#
loop_
_entity.id
_entity.type
_entity.pdbx_description
1 polymer ?
#
loop_
_entity_poly.entity_id
_entity_poly.type
_entity_poly.pdbx_seq_one_letter_code
_entity_poly.pdbx_strand_id
1 'polypeptide(L)'
;LLTEAGLVVRIADLAAPEGLAGCDVLLIGGPQGPLPADQVGRIERFAGDGGDLLLLAGAVILRGRSELAPHGLEALTLRYGIREGERVVVDPTPMAGATPFLAFTLQDGWGDHPAVSRLVGQAISLLQVRELTLAAPATFLIQTSERGWAEADVAAFTRGEAPRFDPAVDREGPIAVAAASAIGGSRMIVVGSVDFSLNAMLREEVVYDRGRDFLLNAVGWLSERDALLGLRPRPREHVKLVLQEEQLAAMSWMCLLGLPGFGALLGLMVLWRRRA
;
A
#
# COMPACT_ATOMS: atom_id res chain seq x y z
N LEU A 1 -0.02 16.47 -2.94
CA LEU A 1 0.06 15.90 -1.60
C LEU A 1 1.29 16.42 -0.83
N LEU A 2 2.52 16.01 -1.19
CA LEU A 2 3.73 16.39 -0.45
C LEU A 2 3.96 17.91 -0.46
N THR A 3 3.72 18.58 -1.58
CA THR A 3 3.80 20.04 -1.71
C THR A 3 2.74 20.74 -0.86
N GLU A 4 1.53 20.21 -0.81
CA GLU A 4 0.43 20.70 0.03
C GLU A 4 0.76 20.55 1.54
N ALA A 5 1.56 19.54 1.88
CA ALA A 5 2.09 19.36 3.23
C ALA A 5 3.29 20.26 3.56
N GLY A 6 3.63 21.21 2.70
CA GLY A 6 4.71 22.19 2.91
C GLY A 6 6.11 21.65 2.61
N LEU A 7 6.21 20.55 1.85
CA LEU A 7 7.49 20.01 1.40
C LEU A 7 7.88 20.61 0.03
N VAL A 8 9.17 20.86 -0.16
CA VAL A 8 9.71 21.23 -1.47
C VAL A 8 10.02 19.95 -2.24
N VAL A 9 9.23 19.68 -3.28
CA VAL A 9 9.39 18.48 -4.11
C VAL A 9 10.03 18.87 -5.43
N ARG A 10 11.10 18.16 -5.79
CA ARG A 10 11.78 18.29 -7.08
C ARG A 10 12.08 16.92 -7.67
N ILE A 11 12.18 16.84 -8.98
CA ILE A 11 12.67 15.64 -9.66
C ILE A 11 14.20 15.69 -9.61
N ALA A 12 14.82 14.66 -9.03
CA ALA A 12 16.27 14.55 -8.98
C ALA A 12 16.80 14.00 -10.32
N ASP A 13 17.81 14.67 -10.86
CA ASP A 13 18.56 14.14 -12.00
C ASP A 13 19.74 13.32 -11.48
N LEU A 14 19.57 12.01 -11.41
CA LEU A 14 20.63 11.11 -10.96
C LEU A 14 21.79 10.98 -11.97
N ALA A 15 21.66 11.49 -13.20
CA ALA A 15 22.78 11.56 -14.14
C ALA A 15 23.71 12.74 -13.85
N ALA A 16 23.18 13.83 -13.27
CA ALA A 16 23.97 14.99 -12.88
C ALA A 16 24.79 14.73 -11.60
N PRO A 17 26.06 15.18 -11.51
CA PRO A 17 26.89 15.02 -10.33
C PRO A 17 26.26 15.61 -9.05
N GLU A 18 25.57 16.74 -9.17
CA GLU A 18 24.94 17.47 -8.04
C GLU A 18 23.42 17.25 -7.98
N GLY A 19 22.90 16.21 -8.67
CA GLY A 19 21.47 15.95 -8.77
C GLY A 19 20.75 15.77 -7.43
N LEU A 20 21.50 15.38 -6.37
CA LEU A 20 21.01 15.19 -5.01
C LEU A 20 21.42 16.32 -4.04
N ALA A 21 22.12 17.38 -4.50
CA ALA A 21 22.55 18.46 -3.64
C ALA A 21 21.35 19.18 -2.98
N GLY A 22 21.40 19.34 -1.64
CA GLY A 22 20.30 19.93 -0.85
C GLY A 22 19.01 19.11 -0.84
N CYS A 23 19.11 17.80 -1.05
CA CYS A 23 18.03 16.85 -0.85
C CYS A 23 18.13 16.31 0.58
N ASP A 24 17.03 16.32 1.33
CA ASP A 24 16.97 15.68 2.65
C ASP A 24 16.51 14.24 2.51
N VAL A 25 15.48 13.98 1.68
CA VAL A 25 14.89 12.67 1.47
C VAL A 25 14.82 12.38 -0.03
N LEU A 26 15.39 11.26 -0.47
CA LEU A 26 15.25 10.75 -1.82
C LEU A 26 14.15 9.69 -1.88
N LEU A 27 13.08 9.99 -2.63
CA LEU A 27 12.02 9.01 -2.92
C LEU A 27 12.31 8.34 -4.28
N ILE A 28 12.41 7.01 -4.28
CA ILE A 28 12.60 6.19 -5.48
C ILE A 28 11.33 5.36 -5.67
N GLY A 29 10.54 5.71 -6.66
CA GLY A 29 9.22 5.12 -6.90
C GLY A 29 9.23 4.12 -8.04
N GLY A 30 9.16 2.82 -7.76
CA GLY A 30 8.91 1.75 -8.71
C GLY A 30 9.90 1.64 -9.86
N PRO A 31 11.19 1.48 -9.61
CA PRO A 31 12.14 1.25 -10.69
C PRO A 31 11.76 -0.02 -11.48
N GLN A 32 11.65 0.11 -12.79
CA GLN A 32 11.20 -0.97 -13.68
C GLN A 32 12.35 -1.89 -14.14
N GLY A 33 13.54 -1.64 -13.64
CA GLY A 33 14.75 -2.40 -13.95
C GLY A 33 15.96 -1.84 -13.23
N PRO A 34 17.13 -2.47 -13.40
CA PRO A 34 18.35 -2.06 -12.71
C PRO A 34 18.74 -0.62 -13.05
N LEU A 35 18.99 0.18 -12.02
CA LEU A 35 19.58 1.50 -12.17
C LEU A 35 21.03 1.37 -12.66
N PRO A 36 21.52 2.32 -13.48
CA PRO A 36 22.93 2.39 -13.85
C PRO A 36 23.87 2.43 -12.63
N ALA A 37 24.99 1.72 -12.68
CA ALA A 37 25.90 1.58 -11.56
C ALA A 37 26.43 2.92 -10.99
N ASP A 38 26.60 3.92 -11.85
CA ASP A 38 27.02 5.26 -11.44
C ASP A 38 25.91 5.98 -10.65
N GLN A 39 24.63 5.76 -11.00
CA GLN A 39 23.49 6.30 -10.26
C GLN A 39 23.33 5.59 -8.92
N VAL A 40 23.45 4.27 -8.88
CA VAL A 40 23.49 3.48 -7.62
C VAL A 40 24.59 4.03 -6.71
N GLY A 41 25.81 4.22 -7.22
CA GLY A 41 26.91 4.77 -6.44
C GLY A 41 26.67 6.20 -5.90
N ARG A 42 25.84 7.01 -6.58
CA ARG A 42 25.42 8.33 -6.06
C ARG A 42 24.41 8.20 -4.94
N ILE A 43 23.45 7.30 -5.08
CA ILE A 43 22.46 7.02 -4.04
C ILE A 43 23.15 6.47 -2.78
N GLU A 44 24.13 5.56 -2.95
CA GLU A 44 24.89 5.01 -1.86
C GLU A 44 25.73 6.08 -1.11
N ARG A 45 26.34 7.01 -1.84
CA ARG A 45 27.04 8.14 -1.23
C ARG A 45 26.08 9.06 -0.51
N PHE A 46 24.96 9.41 -1.13
CA PHE A 46 23.92 10.23 -0.51
C PHE A 46 23.46 9.65 0.83
N ALA A 47 23.19 8.34 0.89
CA ALA A 47 22.87 7.65 2.13
C ALA A 47 24.03 7.62 3.12
N GLY A 48 25.29 7.43 2.64
CA GLY A 48 26.50 7.46 3.46
C GLY A 48 26.77 8.82 4.08
N ASP A 49 26.39 9.90 3.43
CA ASP A 49 26.49 11.27 3.88
C ASP A 49 25.32 11.71 4.81
N GLY A 50 24.43 10.78 5.16
CA GLY A 50 23.30 11.01 6.07
C GLY A 50 21.99 11.37 5.39
N GLY A 51 21.90 11.28 4.06
CA GLY A 51 20.64 11.45 3.33
C GLY A 51 19.68 10.29 3.56
N ASP A 52 18.38 10.59 3.63
CA ASP A 52 17.33 9.62 3.93
C ASP A 52 16.67 9.07 2.67
N LEU A 53 16.21 7.81 2.73
CA LEU A 53 15.71 7.09 1.58
C LEU A 53 14.30 6.54 1.79
N LEU A 54 13.41 6.77 0.82
CA LEU A 54 12.13 6.08 0.69
C LEU A 54 12.14 5.30 -0.63
N LEU A 55 12.26 3.97 -0.54
CA LEU A 55 12.22 3.08 -1.69
C LEU A 55 10.87 2.37 -1.77
N LEU A 56 10.16 2.57 -2.87
CA LEU A 56 8.94 1.85 -3.20
C LEU A 56 9.29 0.75 -4.21
N ALA A 57 9.55 -0.46 -3.72
CA ALA A 57 10.08 -1.59 -4.47
C ALA A 57 8.98 -2.62 -4.79
N GLY A 58 7.98 -2.22 -5.56
CA GLY A 58 6.88 -3.10 -5.94
C GLY A 58 7.30 -4.37 -6.67
N ALA A 59 6.40 -5.36 -6.70
CA ALA A 59 6.60 -6.59 -7.45
C ALA A 59 6.41 -6.34 -8.96
N VAL A 60 7.45 -5.87 -9.61
CA VAL A 60 7.42 -5.65 -11.06
C VAL A 60 7.64 -6.97 -11.78
N ILE A 61 6.56 -7.51 -12.37
CA ILE A 61 6.60 -8.75 -13.16
C ILE A 61 6.77 -8.39 -14.63
N LEU A 62 7.91 -8.70 -15.19
CA LEU A 62 8.18 -8.46 -16.61
C LEU A 62 7.48 -9.52 -17.48
N ARG A 63 6.85 -9.09 -18.57
CA ARG A 63 6.20 -10.02 -19.52
C ARG A 63 7.18 -11.08 -20.00
N GLY A 64 6.78 -12.35 -19.89
CA GLY A 64 7.57 -13.50 -20.32
C GLY A 64 8.71 -13.89 -19.38
N ARG A 65 8.78 -13.31 -18.19
CA ARG A 65 9.68 -13.74 -17.12
C ARG A 65 8.88 -14.31 -15.94
N SER A 66 9.48 -15.26 -15.24
CA SER A 66 8.95 -15.86 -14.01
C SER A 66 9.58 -15.26 -12.75
N GLU A 67 10.29 -14.16 -12.89
CA GLU A 67 11.06 -13.52 -11.83
C GLU A 67 10.67 -12.05 -11.70
N LEU A 68 10.80 -11.50 -10.50
CA LEU A 68 10.62 -10.08 -10.26
C LEU A 68 11.82 -9.29 -10.79
N ALA A 69 11.56 -8.13 -11.38
CA ALA A 69 12.63 -7.27 -11.88
C ALA A 69 13.53 -6.78 -10.74
N PRO A 70 14.86 -6.95 -10.86
CA PRO A 70 15.80 -6.30 -9.95
C PRO A 70 15.82 -4.79 -10.24
N HIS A 71 16.17 -3.97 -9.24
CA HIS A 71 16.30 -2.51 -9.41
C HIS A 71 17.72 -1.99 -9.16
N GLY A 72 18.64 -2.86 -8.67
CA GLY A 72 20.04 -2.52 -8.50
C GLY A 72 20.39 -1.90 -7.14
N LEU A 73 19.41 -1.75 -6.24
CA LEU A 73 19.63 -1.20 -4.88
C LEU A 73 19.59 -2.29 -3.79
N GLU A 74 19.51 -3.55 -4.16
CA GLU A 74 19.36 -4.69 -3.25
C GLU A 74 20.55 -4.79 -2.26
N ALA A 75 21.75 -4.45 -2.71
CA ALA A 75 22.93 -4.42 -1.85
C ALA A 75 22.86 -3.26 -0.83
N LEU A 76 22.25 -2.14 -1.21
CA LEU A 76 22.05 -1.01 -0.32
C LEU A 76 21.00 -1.34 0.74
N THR A 77 19.82 -1.82 0.35
CA THR A 77 18.75 -2.18 1.30
C THR A 77 19.20 -3.28 2.27
N LEU A 78 19.99 -4.25 1.78
CA LEU A 78 20.55 -5.30 2.62
C LEU A 78 21.47 -4.73 3.72
N ARG A 79 22.24 -3.69 3.47
CA ARG A 79 23.05 -3.00 4.49
C ARG A 79 22.18 -2.43 5.62
N TYR A 80 20.96 -2.01 5.31
CA TYR A 80 19.96 -1.55 6.29
C TYR A 80 19.19 -2.70 6.97
N GLY A 81 19.59 -3.96 6.72
CA GLY A 81 18.93 -5.14 7.28
C GLY A 81 17.61 -5.48 6.57
N ILE A 82 17.35 -4.92 5.41
CA ILE A 82 16.14 -5.17 4.63
C ILE A 82 16.53 -5.93 3.36
N ARG A 83 16.06 -7.17 3.24
CA ARG A 83 16.21 -7.99 2.04
C ARG A 83 14.89 -8.04 1.29
N GLU A 84 14.91 -7.63 0.07
CA GLU A 84 13.80 -7.77 -0.87
C GLU A 84 13.83 -9.17 -1.47
N GLY A 85 12.72 -9.89 -1.35
CA GLY A 85 12.60 -11.25 -1.86
C GLY A 85 12.16 -11.30 -3.32
N GLU A 86 12.02 -12.51 -3.83
CA GLU A 86 11.65 -12.81 -5.23
C GLU A 86 10.20 -13.31 -5.33
N ARG A 87 9.43 -13.23 -4.25
CA ARG A 87 8.04 -13.70 -4.18
C ARG A 87 7.06 -12.54 -4.17
N VAL A 88 5.87 -12.82 -4.68
CA VAL A 88 4.74 -11.90 -4.63
C VAL A 88 3.90 -12.20 -3.40
N VAL A 89 3.60 -11.19 -2.61
CA VAL A 89 2.80 -11.36 -1.40
C VAL A 89 1.32 -11.42 -1.75
N VAL A 90 0.65 -12.40 -1.15
CA VAL A 90 -0.79 -12.63 -1.24
C VAL A 90 -1.40 -12.57 0.15
N ASP A 91 -2.51 -11.88 0.29
CA ASP A 91 -3.32 -11.91 1.52
C ASP A 91 -4.79 -12.16 1.13
N PRO A 92 -5.47 -13.12 1.77
CA PRO A 92 -6.85 -13.45 1.43
C PRO A 92 -7.87 -12.38 1.82
N THR A 93 -7.44 -11.25 2.38
CA THR A 93 -8.30 -10.10 2.70
C THR A 93 -8.46 -9.22 1.44
N PRO A 94 -9.49 -9.41 0.62
CA PRO A 94 -9.58 -8.77 -0.68
C PRO A 94 -9.80 -7.26 -0.56
N MET A 95 -9.18 -6.50 -1.43
CA MET A 95 -9.55 -5.11 -1.66
C MET A 95 -10.86 -5.05 -2.46
N ALA A 96 -11.82 -4.26 -1.97
CA ALA A 96 -13.13 -4.12 -2.64
C ALA A 96 -12.97 -3.62 -4.08
N GLY A 97 -13.52 -4.36 -5.04
CA GLY A 97 -13.50 -4.00 -6.47
C GLY A 97 -12.21 -4.32 -7.21
N ALA A 98 -11.23 -4.95 -6.57
CA ALA A 98 -9.99 -5.37 -7.22
C ALA A 98 -10.00 -6.85 -7.60
N THR A 99 -9.09 -7.22 -8.51
CA THR A 99 -8.80 -8.62 -8.80
C THR A 99 -8.25 -9.28 -7.53
N PRO A 100 -8.86 -10.36 -7.04
CA PRO A 100 -8.35 -11.08 -5.88
C PRO A 100 -6.88 -11.43 -6.06
N PHE A 101 -6.14 -11.46 -4.95
CA PHE A 101 -4.75 -11.90 -4.84
C PHE A 101 -3.64 -10.89 -5.20
N LEU A 102 -3.85 -9.96 -6.14
CA LEU A 102 -2.84 -8.92 -6.44
C LEU A 102 -3.02 -7.66 -5.61
N ALA A 103 -4.20 -7.48 -5.02
CA ALA A 103 -4.53 -6.34 -4.19
C ALA A 103 -5.27 -6.80 -2.93
N PHE A 104 -4.81 -6.34 -1.79
CA PHE A 104 -5.39 -6.67 -0.49
C PHE A 104 -5.39 -5.47 0.44
N THR A 105 -6.23 -5.53 1.45
CA THR A 105 -6.35 -4.48 2.47
C THR A 105 -5.93 -5.03 3.82
N LEU A 106 -4.97 -4.38 4.46
CA LEU A 106 -4.49 -4.71 5.80
C LEU A 106 -5.01 -3.69 6.82
N GLN A 107 -5.49 -4.17 7.95
CA GLN A 107 -5.94 -3.33 9.06
C GLN A 107 -5.13 -3.57 10.34
N ASP A 108 -4.76 -4.79 10.61
CA ASP A 108 -4.13 -5.20 11.87
C ASP A 108 -2.61 -5.46 11.74
N GLY A 109 -2.04 -5.28 10.54
CA GLY A 109 -0.64 -5.57 10.24
C GLY A 109 0.35 -4.44 10.57
N TRP A 110 -0.02 -3.43 11.36
CA TRP A 110 0.86 -2.31 11.68
C TRP A 110 1.90 -2.64 12.75
N GLY A 111 3.15 -2.22 12.52
CA GLY A 111 4.24 -2.36 13.47
C GLY A 111 4.25 -1.29 14.58
N ASP A 112 5.06 -1.55 15.60
CA ASP A 112 5.34 -0.56 16.66
C ASP A 112 6.49 0.35 16.23
N HIS A 113 6.16 1.37 15.45
CA HIS A 113 7.14 2.32 14.93
C HIS A 113 6.55 3.73 14.79
N PRO A 114 7.30 4.81 15.06
CA PRO A 114 6.78 6.19 15.00
C PRO A 114 6.12 6.56 13.67
N ALA A 115 6.65 6.08 12.54
CA ALA A 115 6.10 6.36 11.21
C ALA A 115 4.67 5.81 10.99
N VAL A 116 4.23 4.83 11.78
CA VAL A 116 2.92 4.16 11.62
C VAL A 116 2.07 4.14 12.88
N SER A 117 2.56 4.64 14.02
CA SER A 117 1.88 4.57 15.32
C SER A 117 0.46 5.15 15.31
N ARG A 118 0.20 6.13 14.46
CA ARG A 118 -1.13 6.77 14.33
C ARG A 118 -2.05 6.09 13.30
N LEU A 119 -1.54 5.09 12.60
CA LEU A 119 -2.27 4.34 11.57
C LEU A 119 -2.75 2.99 12.08
N VAL A 120 -2.35 2.58 13.26
CA VAL A 120 -2.77 1.32 13.89
C VAL A 120 -4.29 1.21 13.91
N GLY A 121 -4.82 0.09 13.43
CA GLY A 121 -6.25 -0.16 13.27
C GLY A 121 -6.90 0.54 12.07
N GLN A 122 -6.13 1.26 11.25
CA GLN A 122 -6.60 1.85 9.99
C GLN A 122 -6.31 0.91 8.82
N ALA A 123 -7.15 0.94 7.78
CA ALA A 123 -6.95 0.10 6.61
C ALA A 123 -5.97 0.74 5.62
N ILE A 124 -5.07 -0.08 5.05
CA ILE A 124 -4.24 0.29 3.91
C ILE A 124 -4.38 -0.77 2.82
N SER A 125 -4.56 -0.33 1.58
CA SER A 125 -4.63 -1.21 0.41
C SER A 125 -3.30 -1.21 -0.31
N LEU A 126 -2.78 -2.40 -0.57
CA LEU A 126 -1.51 -2.61 -1.26
C LEU A 126 -1.74 -3.49 -2.49
N LEU A 127 -1.04 -3.17 -3.58
CA LEU A 127 -1.11 -3.89 -4.84
C LEU A 127 0.29 -4.32 -5.26
N GLN A 128 0.39 -5.47 -5.92
CA GLN A 128 1.63 -6.01 -6.50
C GLN A 128 2.80 -5.95 -5.51
N VAL A 129 2.61 -6.63 -4.38
CA VAL A 129 3.51 -6.49 -3.24
C VAL A 129 4.64 -7.51 -3.30
N ARG A 130 5.87 -7.03 -3.19
CA ARG A 130 7.08 -7.84 -2.99
C ARG A 130 7.30 -8.15 -1.52
N GLU A 131 7.71 -9.37 -1.19
CA GLU A 131 8.06 -9.74 0.17
C GLU A 131 9.33 -9.03 0.66
N LEU A 132 9.38 -8.76 1.97
CA LEU A 132 10.57 -8.30 2.66
C LEU A 132 10.97 -9.32 3.74
N THR A 133 12.27 -9.51 3.89
CA THR A 133 12.86 -10.26 5.00
C THR A 133 13.76 -9.33 5.79
N LEU A 134 13.62 -9.33 7.10
CA LEU A 134 14.23 -8.33 7.97
C LEU A 134 15.27 -8.97 8.89
N ALA A 135 16.36 -8.25 9.08
CA ALA A 135 17.37 -8.49 10.11
C ALA A 135 17.65 -7.17 10.84
N ALA A 136 18.11 -7.26 12.09
CA ALA A 136 18.47 -6.05 12.85
C ALA A 136 19.45 -5.16 12.04
N PRO A 137 19.29 -3.83 12.04
CA PRO A 137 18.39 -3.05 12.86
C PRO A 137 16.99 -2.78 12.25
N ALA A 138 16.63 -3.39 11.12
CA ALA A 138 15.36 -3.15 10.47
C ALA A 138 14.18 -3.68 11.30
N THR A 139 13.08 -2.91 11.29
CA THR A 139 11.81 -3.27 11.90
C THR A 139 10.69 -3.19 10.86
N PHE A 140 9.68 -4.05 10.96
CA PHE A 140 8.54 -3.97 10.05
C PHE A 140 7.65 -2.75 10.40
N LEU A 141 7.11 -2.13 9.38
CA LEU A 141 6.07 -1.12 9.48
C LEU A 141 4.70 -1.70 9.22
N ILE A 142 4.63 -2.59 8.22
CA ILE A 142 3.41 -3.27 7.80
C ILE A 142 3.75 -4.73 7.50
N GLN A 143 2.89 -5.63 7.92
CA GLN A 143 2.95 -7.06 7.59
C GLN A 143 1.55 -7.58 7.22
N THR A 144 1.49 -8.71 6.52
CA THR A 144 0.24 -9.41 6.19
C THR A 144 -0.45 -9.97 7.44
N SER A 145 -1.67 -10.48 7.24
CA SER A 145 -2.31 -11.37 8.21
C SER A 145 -1.54 -12.69 8.33
N GLU A 146 -1.85 -13.48 9.35
CA GLU A 146 -1.30 -14.83 9.52
C GLU A 146 -1.68 -15.77 8.36
N ARG A 147 -2.77 -15.46 7.63
CA ARG A 147 -3.24 -16.22 6.47
C ARG A 147 -2.62 -15.76 5.15
N GLY A 148 -1.84 -14.68 5.17
CA GLY A 148 -1.07 -14.23 4.03
C GLY A 148 0.11 -15.17 3.76
N TRP A 149 0.62 -15.16 2.54
CA TRP A 149 1.81 -15.91 2.16
C TRP A 149 2.60 -15.18 1.08
N ALA A 150 3.85 -15.57 0.89
CA ALA A 150 4.66 -15.12 -0.23
C ALA A 150 4.71 -16.24 -1.29
N GLU A 151 4.06 -15.98 -2.42
CA GLU A 151 3.88 -16.89 -3.56
C GLU A 151 5.15 -16.98 -4.41
N ALA A 152 5.63 -18.19 -4.61
CA ALA A 152 6.84 -18.45 -5.37
C ALA A 152 6.58 -18.56 -6.88
N ASP A 153 5.39 -19.01 -7.32
CA ASP A 153 5.04 -19.06 -8.75
C ASP A 153 4.60 -17.69 -9.26
N VAL A 154 5.58 -16.80 -9.41
CA VAL A 154 5.36 -15.46 -9.98
C VAL A 154 4.74 -15.54 -11.38
N ALA A 155 5.02 -16.60 -12.15
CA ALA A 155 4.49 -16.77 -13.50
C ALA A 155 2.97 -17.03 -13.51
N ALA A 156 2.38 -17.58 -12.45
CA ALA A 156 0.93 -17.77 -12.34
C ALA A 156 0.18 -16.44 -12.49
N PHE A 157 0.70 -15.35 -11.91
CA PHE A 157 0.10 -14.02 -12.04
C PHE A 157 0.07 -13.53 -13.50
N THR A 158 1.10 -13.84 -14.29
CA THR A 158 1.14 -13.45 -15.72
C THR A 158 0.20 -14.28 -16.56
N ARG A 159 -0.11 -15.51 -16.14
CA ARG A 159 -1.11 -16.39 -16.77
C ARG A 159 -2.54 -16.07 -16.35
N GLY A 160 -2.73 -15.18 -15.35
CA GLY A 160 -4.04 -14.86 -14.78
C GLY A 160 -4.60 -15.99 -13.92
N GLU A 161 -3.75 -16.87 -13.41
CA GLU A 161 -4.12 -17.96 -12.51
C GLU A 161 -4.25 -17.43 -11.08
N ALA A 162 -5.25 -17.93 -10.35
CA ALA A 162 -5.38 -17.62 -8.93
C ALA A 162 -4.28 -18.32 -8.13
N PRO A 163 -3.45 -17.62 -7.35
CA PRO A 163 -2.42 -18.22 -6.54
C PRO A 163 -3.05 -19.16 -5.49
N ARG A 164 -2.31 -20.20 -5.15
CA ARG A 164 -2.73 -21.18 -4.14
C ARG A 164 -1.51 -21.49 -3.28
N PHE A 165 -1.67 -21.34 -1.97
CA PHE A 165 -0.60 -21.65 -1.03
C PHE A 165 -0.10 -23.09 -1.16
N ASP A 166 1.18 -23.26 -1.43
CA ASP A 166 1.91 -24.53 -1.44
C ASP A 166 3.02 -24.49 -0.35
N PRO A 167 2.83 -25.23 0.76
CA PRO A 167 3.79 -25.20 1.86
C PRO A 167 5.18 -25.74 1.50
N ALA A 168 5.35 -26.36 0.33
CA ALA A 168 6.65 -26.87 -0.11
C ALA A 168 7.56 -25.80 -0.72
N VAL A 169 6.98 -24.70 -1.26
CA VAL A 169 7.70 -23.66 -2.00
C VAL A 169 7.41 -22.26 -1.53
N ASP A 170 6.19 -22.03 -0.99
CA ASP A 170 5.78 -20.73 -0.50
C ASP A 170 6.22 -20.46 0.93
N ARG A 171 6.25 -19.18 1.30
CA ARG A 171 6.51 -18.79 2.66
C ARG A 171 5.22 -18.37 3.35
N GLU A 172 4.90 -19.05 4.45
CA GLU A 172 3.75 -18.73 5.30
C GLU A 172 3.92 -17.37 6.00
N GLY A 173 2.79 -16.68 6.22
CA GLY A 173 2.74 -15.39 6.89
C GLY A 173 2.89 -15.46 8.41
N PRO A 174 2.97 -14.31 9.07
CA PRO A 174 2.89 -12.97 8.48
C PRO A 174 4.14 -12.57 7.71
N ILE A 175 3.96 -11.89 6.57
CA ILE A 175 5.03 -11.43 5.69
C ILE A 175 5.19 -9.91 5.84
N ALA A 176 6.40 -9.44 6.10
CA ALA A 176 6.68 -8.01 6.09
C ALA A 176 6.57 -7.45 4.66
N VAL A 177 5.85 -6.34 4.52
CA VAL A 177 5.61 -5.66 3.24
C VAL A 177 6.08 -4.21 3.24
N ALA A 178 6.34 -3.65 4.41
CA ALA A 178 7.02 -2.37 4.58
C ALA A 178 7.92 -2.44 5.81
N ALA A 179 9.09 -1.82 5.74
CA ALA A 179 10.08 -1.83 6.80
C ALA A 179 10.81 -0.50 6.92
N ALA A 180 11.27 -0.18 8.13
CA ALA A 180 12.13 0.97 8.42
C ALA A 180 13.42 0.51 9.06
N SER A 181 14.49 1.27 8.82
CA SER A 181 15.79 1.08 9.43
C SER A 181 16.54 2.40 9.54
N ALA A 182 17.48 2.49 10.48
CA ALA A 182 18.36 3.64 10.63
C ALA A 182 19.78 3.16 10.90
N ILE A 183 20.73 3.65 10.12
CA ILE A 183 22.16 3.30 10.23
C ILE A 183 23.00 4.54 9.92
N GLY A 184 23.98 4.83 10.77
CA GLY A 184 25.01 5.82 10.48
C GLY A 184 24.48 7.26 10.29
N GLY A 185 23.31 7.59 10.87
CA GLY A 185 22.67 8.88 10.72
C GLY A 185 21.75 9.00 9.51
N SER A 186 21.65 7.98 8.66
CA SER A 186 20.70 7.90 7.55
C SER A 186 19.55 6.94 7.90
N ARG A 187 18.35 7.30 7.51
CA ARG A 187 17.13 6.50 7.66
C ARG A 187 16.66 5.96 6.32
N MET A 188 16.10 4.78 6.35
CA MET A 188 15.53 4.14 5.16
C MET A 188 14.18 3.56 5.47
N ILE A 189 13.22 3.79 4.57
CA ILE A 189 11.98 3.03 4.50
C ILE A 189 11.94 2.31 3.15
N VAL A 190 11.64 1.02 3.19
CA VAL A 190 11.36 0.20 1.99
C VAL A 190 9.93 -0.28 2.06
N VAL A 191 9.19 -0.09 0.98
CA VAL A 191 7.82 -0.59 0.84
C VAL A 191 7.76 -1.49 -0.37
N GLY A 192 7.32 -2.73 -0.20
CA GLY A 192 7.18 -3.73 -1.26
C GLY A 192 6.04 -3.45 -2.24
N SER A 193 5.47 -2.25 -2.25
CA SER A 193 4.41 -1.81 -3.16
C SER A 193 4.67 -0.39 -3.64
N VAL A 194 4.19 -0.05 -4.82
CA VAL A 194 4.26 1.29 -5.42
C VAL A 194 2.88 1.91 -5.54
N ASP A 195 1.90 1.09 -5.87
CA ASP A 195 0.59 1.52 -6.36
C ASP A 195 -0.18 2.39 -5.34
N PHE A 196 -0.01 2.15 -4.04
CA PHE A 196 -0.63 2.98 -2.99
C PHE A 196 -0.23 4.45 -3.06
N SER A 197 0.94 4.75 -3.68
CA SER A 197 1.48 6.11 -3.82
C SER A 197 1.06 6.80 -5.13
N LEU A 198 0.37 6.10 -6.02
CA LEU A 198 -0.09 6.68 -7.30
C LEU A 198 -1.21 7.70 -7.06
N ASN A 199 -1.23 8.75 -7.88
CA ASN A 199 -2.23 9.80 -7.79
C ASN A 199 -3.69 9.28 -7.82
N ALA A 200 -3.93 8.15 -8.51
CA ALA A 200 -5.24 7.52 -8.56
C ALA A 200 -5.68 6.97 -7.20
N MET A 201 -4.72 6.45 -6.41
CA MET A 201 -4.96 5.88 -5.06
C MET A 201 -4.93 6.96 -3.97
N LEU A 202 -4.23 8.07 -4.22
CA LEU A 202 -4.11 9.18 -3.27
C LEU A 202 -5.30 10.16 -3.31
N ARG A 203 -6.32 9.92 -4.15
CA ARG A 203 -7.50 10.78 -4.24
C ARG A 203 -8.35 10.66 -2.97
N GLU A 204 -8.93 11.78 -2.54
CA GLU A 204 -9.80 11.84 -1.36
C GLU A 204 -11.04 10.95 -1.44
N GLU A 205 -11.40 10.50 -2.63
CA GLU A 205 -12.55 9.63 -2.89
C GLU A 205 -12.34 8.19 -2.41
N VAL A 206 -11.07 7.77 -2.20
CA VAL A 206 -10.73 6.46 -1.63
C VAL A 206 -10.74 6.57 -0.09
N VAL A 207 -11.91 6.78 0.48
CA VAL A 207 -12.17 7.21 1.87
C VAL A 207 -11.63 6.25 2.95
N TYR A 208 -11.32 5.00 2.61
CA TYR A 208 -10.88 3.98 3.59
C TYR A 208 -9.42 3.56 3.41
N ASP A 209 -8.70 4.16 2.47
CA ASP A 209 -7.31 3.85 2.24
C ASP A 209 -6.40 4.89 2.89
N ARG A 210 -5.53 4.43 3.77
CA ARG A 210 -4.56 5.27 4.47
C ARG A 210 -3.19 5.34 3.78
N GLY A 211 -3.09 4.96 2.52
CA GLY A 211 -1.87 5.09 1.73
C GLY A 211 -1.33 6.52 1.71
N ARG A 212 -2.23 7.50 1.60
CA ARG A 212 -1.88 8.94 1.69
C ARG A 212 -1.25 9.31 3.03
N ASP A 213 -1.88 8.90 4.13
CA ASP A 213 -1.42 9.21 5.48
C ASP A 213 -0.11 8.48 5.77
N PHE A 214 0.02 7.22 5.30
CA PHE A 214 1.25 6.46 5.41
C PHE A 214 2.41 7.12 4.66
N LEU A 215 2.20 7.56 3.41
CA LEU A 215 3.24 8.27 2.65
C LEU A 215 3.70 9.55 3.35
N LEU A 216 2.77 10.36 3.87
CA LEU A 216 3.10 11.58 4.62
C LEU A 216 3.87 11.27 5.90
N ASN A 217 3.45 10.26 6.66
CA ASN A 217 4.13 9.87 7.89
C ASN A 217 5.52 9.28 7.61
N ALA A 218 5.66 8.48 6.55
CA ALA A 218 6.95 7.92 6.14
C ALA A 218 7.95 9.04 5.81
N VAL A 219 7.55 10.01 4.97
CA VAL A 219 8.40 11.17 4.64
C VAL A 219 8.64 12.04 5.88
N GLY A 220 7.63 12.21 6.74
CA GLY A 220 7.77 12.96 8.00
C GLY A 220 8.83 12.35 8.92
N TRP A 221 8.81 11.04 9.10
CA TRP A 221 9.81 10.34 9.91
C TRP A 221 11.21 10.41 9.30
N LEU A 222 11.34 10.26 7.97
CA LEU A 222 12.61 10.38 7.26
C LEU A 222 13.18 11.80 7.38
N SER A 223 12.35 12.84 7.22
CA SER A 223 12.80 14.24 7.29
C SER A 223 12.91 14.81 8.70
N GLU A 224 12.78 13.99 9.76
CA GLU A 224 12.75 14.40 11.17
C GLU A 224 11.71 15.49 11.51
N ARG A 225 10.69 15.61 10.68
CA ARG A 225 9.60 16.58 10.87
C ARG A 225 8.46 15.96 11.66
N ASP A 226 8.56 15.94 12.97
CA ASP A 226 7.50 15.47 13.87
C ASP A 226 6.14 16.13 13.61
N ALA A 227 6.13 17.35 13.10
CA ALA A 227 4.92 18.06 12.72
C ALA A 227 4.15 17.40 11.57
N LEU A 228 4.82 16.61 10.71
CA LEU A 228 4.17 15.83 9.66
C LEU A 228 3.59 14.52 10.21
N LEU A 229 4.14 14.00 11.31
CA LEU A 229 3.63 12.84 12.01
C LEU A 229 2.29 13.21 12.65
N GLY A 230 1.22 13.11 11.89
CA GLY A 230 -0.14 13.33 12.38
C GLY A 230 -0.78 14.63 11.94
N LEU A 231 -0.45 15.15 10.78
CA LEU A 231 -1.39 15.99 10.04
C LEU A 231 -2.66 15.17 9.85
N ARG A 232 -3.61 15.33 10.79
CA ARG A 232 -4.96 14.79 10.60
C ARG A 232 -5.59 15.55 9.44
N PRO A 233 -5.95 14.89 8.34
CA PRO A 233 -7.09 15.35 7.58
C PRO A 233 -8.23 15.44 8.61
N ARG A 234 -8.96 16.56 8.66
CA ARG A 234 -10.20 16.61 9.45
C ARG A 234 -10.99 15.36 9.11
N PRO A 235 -11.36 14.52 10.09
CA PRO A 235 -12.22 13.39 9.80
C PRO A 235 -13.52 13.98 9.25
N ARG A 236 -13.73 13.90 7.95
CA ARG A 236 -15.08 13.91 7.42
C ARG A 236 -15.66 12.59 7.90
N GLU A 237 -16.55 12.66 8.88
CA GLU A 237 -17.38 11.52 9.28
C GLU A 237 -18.24 11.11 8.07
N HIS A 238 -17.63 10.39 7.16
CA HIS A 238 -18.39 9.63 6.21
C HIS A 238 -18.69 8.30 6.88
N VAL A 239 -19.79 8.26 7.63
CA VAL A 239 -20.38 7.01 8.07
C VAL A 239 -20.77 6.24 6.81
N LYS A 240 -19.89 5.37 6.31
CA LYS A 240 -20.32 4.36 5.35
C LYS A 240 -21.20 3.38 6.10
N LEU A 241 -22.44 3.31 5.69
CA LEU A 241 -23.28 2.18 6.00
C LEU A 241 -22.68 0.95 5.32
N VAL A 242 -21.93 0.15 6.07
CA VAL A 242 -21.57 -1.21 5.64
C VAL A 242 -22.83 -2.06 5.85
N LEU A 243 -23.66 -2.12 4.82
CA LEU A 243 -24.83 -2.97 4.82
C LEU A 243 -24.37 -4.43 4.65
N GLN A 244 -24.74 -5.27 5.59
CA GLN A 244 -24.59 -6.73 5.43
C GLN A 244 -25.48 -7.19 4.28
N GLU A 245 -25.10 -8.29 3.62
CA GLU A 245 -25.86 -8.84 2.46
C GLU A 245 -27.36 -9.04 2.77
N GLU A 246 -27.67 -9.44 3.99
CA GLU A 246 -29.05 -9.59 4.48
C GLU A 246 -29.81 -8.25 4.53
N GLN A 247 -29.12 -7.17 4.92
CA GLN A 247 -29.72 -5.83 4.97
C GLN A 247 -29.93 -5.25 3.56
N LEU A 248 -28.98 -5.52 2.64
CA LEU A 248 -29.12 -5.18 1.21
C LEU A 248 -30.31 -5.92 0.59
N ALA A 249 -30.44 -7.22 0.86
CA ALA A 249 -31.57 -8.04 0.39
C ALA A 249 -32.90 -7.51 0.96
N ALA A 250 -32.99 -7.22 2.25
CA ALA A 250 -34.17 -6.66 2.90
C ALA A 250 -34.59 -5.32 2.31
N MET A 251 -33.63 -4.39 2.09
CA MET A 251 -33.88 -3.11 1.44
C MET A 251 -34.35 -3.27 -0.01
N SER A 252 -33.74 -4.20 -0.75
CA SER A 252 -34.15 -4.49 -2.13
C SER A 252 -35.59 -5.02 -2.20
N TRP A 253 -35.98 -5.93 -1.33
CA TRP A 253 -37.36 -6.42 -1.24
C TRP A 253 -38.34 -5.34 -0.80
N MET A 254 -37.96 -4.46 0.12
CA MET A 254 -38.78 -3.35 0.56
C MET A 254 -39.04 -2.34 -0.59
N CYS A 255 -38.03 -2.04 -1.39
CA CYS A 255 -38.18 -1.16 -2.55
C CYS A 255 -38.94 -1.82 -3.70
N LEU A 256 -38.68 -3.11 -3.98
CA LEU A 256 -39.23 -3.79 -5.15
C LEU A 256 -40.71 -4.23 -4.96
N LEU A 257 -41.07 -4.64 -3.77
CA LEU A 257 -42.42 -5.13 -3.46
C LEU A 257 -43.19 -4.22 -2.48
N GLY A 258 -42.52 -3.67 -1.49
CA GLY A 258 -43.18 -2.87 -0.45
C GLY A 258 -43.78 -1.57 -1.00
N LEU A 259 -43.00 -0.79 -1.74
CA LEU A 259 -43.47 0.48 -2.33
C LEU A 259 -44.62 0.28 -3.39
N PRO A 260 -44.45 -0.64 -4.38
CA PRO A 260 -45.53 -0.89 -5.34
C PRO A 260 -46.78 -1.54 -4.69
N GLY A 261 -46.54 -2.45 -3.71
CA GLY A 261 -47.66 -3.08 -2.97
C GLY A 261 -48.46 -2.07 -2.16
N PHE A 262 -47.78 -1.15 -1.49
CA PHE A 262 -48.47 -0.06 -0.77
C PHE A 262 -49.26 0.85 -1.72
N GLY A 263 -48.70 1.18 -2.88
CA GLY A 263 -49.38 1.94 -3.92
C GLY A 263 -50.65 1.22 -4.46
N ALA A 264 -50.55 -0.10 -4.68
CA ALA A 264 -51.68 -0.91 -5.11
C ALA A 264 -52.77 -0.99 -4.05
N LEU A 265 -52.42 -1.13 -2.77
CA LEU A 265 -53.37 -1.13 -1.66
C LEU A 265 -54.11 0.20 -1.54
N LEU A 266 -53.40 1.30 -1.66
CA LEU A 266 -54.03 2.63 -1.66
C LEU A 266 -54.97 2.79 -2.88
N GLY A 267 -54.57 2.33 -4.05
CA GLY A 267 -55.41 2.34 -5.25
C GLY A 267 -56.70 1.52 -5.08
N LEU A 268 -56.58 0.33 -4.52
CA LEU A 268 -57.72 -0.53 -4.18
C LEU A 268 -58.68 0.12 -3.15
N MET A 269 -58.12 0.74 -2.12
CA MET A 269 -58.89 1.45 -1.09
C MET A 269 -59.68 2.63 -1.68
N VAL A 270 -59.07 3.40 -2.59
CA VAL A 270 -59.75 4.50 -3.30
C VAL A 270 -60.84 3.97 -4.21
N LEU A 271 -60.60 2.89 -4.94
CA LEU A 271 -61.59 2.24 -5.77
C LEU A 271 -62.81 1.73 -4.97
N TRP A 272 -62.52 1.13 -3.82
CA TRP A 272 -63.59 0.62 -2.93
C TRP A 272 -64.45 1.76 -2.37
N ARG A 273 -63.80 2.86 -1.96
CA ARG A 273 -64.49 4.07 -1.45
C ARG A 273 -65.31 4.80 -2.51
N ARG A 274 -64.96 4.64 -3.78
CA ARG A 274 -65.74 5.24 -4.91
C ARG A 274 -66.92 4.36 -5.32
N ARG A 275 -66.96 3.11 -4.94
CA ARG A 275 -68.05 2.18 -5.25
C ARG A 275 -69.07 2.03 -4.10
N ALA A 276 -68.77 2.50 -2.93
CA ALA A 276 -69.66 2.68 -1.79
C ALA A 276 -70.26 4.12 -1.80
#